data_f03787f2d031e0d8d1e1364b6af1a03d
#
_entry.id   f03787f2d031e0d8d1e1364b6af1a03d
#
_cell.length_a   1.000
_cell.length_b   1.000
_cell.length_c   1.000
_cell.angle_alpha   90.00
_cell.angle_beta   90.00
_cell.angle_gamma   90.00
#
_symmetry.space_group_name_H-M   'P 1'
#
loop_
_entity.id
_entity.type
_entity.pdbx_description
1 polymer ?
#
loop_
_entity_poly.entity_id
_entity_poly.type
_entity_poly.pdbx_seq_one_letter_code
_entity_poly.pdbx_strand_id
1 'polypeptide(L)'
;MDLLTQGLVGSAVAQSFCRPKAQYRVAFYGAIAGMAPDLDALISSSADPLLNLDYHRHFSHSLAFIPLGAFIVALLIWLVSRRRFEFREIWMACLLGYATHGFLDACTSYGTHLWWPFALDRVSWNLVSIIDPLFSLPLLVLTVWGAWRSRVRFPRAAAIFCACYLLFALAQHRQAESAQQTLIAQRDHTSVRQVVKPSIGNVFLHRSVYLHDGVYHVDAIHVVPGLTAKIYRGGKVNAFEAAKPSKDVARFNRLSNGFLCHHPEAEDVIGDIRYGMLPISTVPLWGIKTNALNSEFPAEFVKFRSLGEKDISQFYRMLFRRNVWAAE
;
A
#
# COMPACT_ATOMS: atom_id res chain seq x y z
N MET A 1 -0.50 -4.45 0.92
CA MET A 1 -1.30 -4.52 2.16
C MET A 1 -0.45 -5.26 3.19
N ASP A 2 -0.77 -5.19 4.50
CA ASP A 2 -0.04 -6.02 5.46
C ASP A 2 -0.32 -7.52 5.25
N LEU A 3 0.63 -8.37 5.64
CA LEU A 3 0.59 -9.80 5.37
C LEU A 3 -0.61 -10.50 6.02
N LEU A 4 -1.02 -10.05 7.22
CA LEU A 4 -2.18 -10.61 7.92
C LEU A 4 -3.46 -10.35 7.12
N THR A 5 -3.68 -9.12 6.69
CA THR A 5 -4.87 -8.74 5.91
C THR A 5 -4.92 -9.46 4.57
N GLN A 6 -3.78 -9.64 3.89
CA GLN A 6 -3.69 -10.44 2.66
C GLN A 6 -4.13 -11.89 2.90
N GLY A 7 -3.64 -12.51 3.97
CA GLY A 7 -4.05 -13.86 4.37
C GLY A 7 -5.54 -13.95 4.72
N LEU A 8 -6.10 -12.94 5.41
CA LEU A 8 -7.52 -12.91 5.78
C LEU A 8 -8.44 -12.79 4.57
N VAL A 9 -8.12 -11.92 3.61
CA VAL A 9 -8.92 -11.77 2.39
C VAL A 9 -8.81 -13.04 1.54
N GLY A 10 -7.60 -13.59 1.36
CA GLY A 10 -7.41 -14.85 0.66
C GLY A 10 -8.16 -16.01 1.29
N SER A 11 -8.14 -16.10 2.62
CA SER A 11 -8.90 -17.06 3.40
C SER A 11 -10.42 -16.88 3.25
N ALA A 12 -10.93 -15.65 3.34
CA ALA A 12 -12.35 -15.35 3.22
C ALA A 12 -12.89 -15.74 1.85
N VAL A 13 -12.18 -15.38 0.77
CA VAL A 13 -12.58 -15.71 -0.61
C VAL A 13 -12.52 -17.20 -0.83
N ALA A 14 -11.45 -17.90 -0.44
CA ALA A 14 -11.35 -19.34 -0.57
C ALA A 14 -12.50 -20.07 0.16
N GLN A 15 -12.75 -19.73 1.43
CA GLN A 15 -13.82 -20.32 2.24
C GLN A 15 -15.23 -20.06 1.68
N SER A 16 -15.43 -18.95 0.95
CA SER A 16 -16.73 -18.59 0.38
C SER A 16 -17.26 -19.61 -0.65
N PHE A 17 -16.34 -20.39 -1.24
CA PHE A 17 -16.63 -21.38 -2.27
C PHE A 17 -16.44 -22.82 -1.82
N CYS A 18 -15.97 -23.07 -0.58
CA CYS A 18 -15.74 -24.42 -0.10
C CYS A 18 -16.97 -25.06 0.54
N ARG A 19 -16.92 -26.39 0.69
CA ARG A 19 -17.92 -27.16 1.44
C ARG A 19 -17.74 -26.96 2.96
N PRO A 20 -18.82 -26.88 3.77
CA PRO A 20 -18.71 -26.62 5.21
C PRO A 20 -17.75 -27.53 5.98
N LYS A 21 -17.68 -28.82 5.64
CA LYS A 21 -16.81 -29.81 6.31
C LYS A 21 -15.30 -29.58 6.09
N ALA A 22 -14.90 -28.74 5.12
CA ALA A 22 -13.51 -28.48 4.79
C ALA A 22 -13.07 -27.04 5.15
N GLN A 23 -13.93 -26.22 5.74
CA GLN A 23 -13.69 -24.77 5.87
C GLN A 23 -12.38 -24.39 6.56
N TYR A 24 -12.00 -25.06 7.64
CA TYR A 24 -10.75 -24.74 8.35
C TYR A 24 -9.49 -25.02 7.51
N ARG A 25 -9.51 -26.08 6.67
CA ARG A 25 -8.40 -26.38 5.74
C ARG A 25 -8.33 -25.36 4.63
N VAL A 26 -9.47 -25.07 4.02
CA VAL A 26 -9.57 -24.09 2.93
C VAL A 26 -9.20 -22.70 3.42
N ALA A 27 -9.59 -22.33 4.67
CA ALA A 27 -9.15 -21.10 5.32
C ALA A 27 -7.62 -21.01 5.37
N PHE A 28 -6.98 -22.10 5.80
CA PHE A 28 -5.52 -22.18 5.89
C PHE A 28 -4.84 -22.10 4.52
N TYR A 29 -5.34 -22.86 3.53
CA TYR A 29 -4.79 -22.86 2.17
C TYR A 29 -4.94 -21.49 1.49
N GLY A 30 -6.13 -20.88 1.61
CA GLY A 30 -6.40 -19.57 1.08
C GLY A 30 -5.55 -18.48 1.74
N ALA A 31 -5.33 -18.58 3.06
CA ALA A 31 -4.47 -17.64 3.78
C ALA A 31 -3.01 -17.74 3.32
N ILE A 32 -2.44 -18.95 3.28
CA ILE A 32 -1.06 -19.14 2.81
C ILE A 32 -0.89 -18.62 1.38
N ALA A 33 -1.81 -18.98 0.48
CA ALA A 33 -1.74 -18.55 -0.90
C ALA A 33 -1.94 -17.02 -1.05
N GLY A 34 -2.80 -16.42 -0.21
CA GLY A 34 -2.98 -14.97 -0.15
C GLY A 34 -1.75 -14.22 0.37
N MET A 35 -0.88 -14.86 1.14
CA MET A 35 0.38 -14.28 1.63
C MET A 35 1.59 -14.57 0.73
N ALA A 36 1.51 -15.62 -0.09
CA ALA A 36 2.66 -16.13 -0.83
C ALA A 36 3.34 -15.14 -1.80
N PRO A 37 2.63 -14.25 -2.52
CA PRO A 37 3.29 -13.28 -3.40
C PRO A 37 4.33 -12.42 -2.70
N ASP A 38 4.11 -12.03 -1.44
CA ASP A 38 5.04 -11.21 -0.65
C ASP A 38 6.39 -11.90 -0.32
N LEU A 39 6.55 -13.19 -0.66
CA LEU A 39 7.85 -13.86 -0.62
C LEU A 39 8.86 -13.23 -1.58
N ASP A 40 8.42 -12.44 -2.56
CA ASP A 40 9.31 -11.66 -3.41
C ASP A 40 10.15 -10.62 -2.63
N ALA A 41 9.71 -10.22 -1.43
CA ALA A 41 10.48 -9.38 -0.51
C ALA A 41 11.82 -10.03 -0.08
N LEU A 42 11.98 -11.35 -0.25
CA LEU A 42 13.25 -12.06 -0.02
C LEU A 42 14.25 -11.85 -1.15
N ILE A 43 13.84 -11.32 -2.30
CA ILE A 43 14.73 -10.99 -3.42
C ILE A 43 15.50 -9.71 -3.04
N SER A 44 16.71 -9.91 -2.53
CA SER A 44 17.59 -8.82 -2.09
C SER A 44 19.05 -9.17 -2.38
N SER A 45 19.91 -8.16 -2.53
CA SER A 45 21.34 -8.32 -2.74
C SER A 45 22.10 -7.24 -1.98
N SER A 46 23.22 -7.61 -1.38
CA SER A 46 24.14 -6.63 -0.77
C SER A 46 24.90 -5.82 -1.82
N ALA A 47 25.04 -6.35 -3.04
CA ALA A 47 25.67 -5.66 -4.16
C ALA A 47 24.74 -4.66 -4.87
N ASP A 48 23.42 -4.82 -4.71
CA ASP A 48 22.41 -3.90 -5.29
C ASP A 48 21.32 -3.60 -4.24
N PRO A 49 21.46 -2.53 -3.45
CA PRO A 49 20.52 -2.18 -2.40
C PRO A 49 19.11 -1.84 -2.89
N LEU A 50 18.96 -1.50 -4.18
CA LEU A 50 17.67 -1.17 -4.79
C LEU A 50 16.98 -2.39 -5.42
N LEU A 51 17.61 -3.55 -5.47
CA LEU A 51 17.06 -4.75 -6.10
C LEU A 51 15.70 -5.14 -5.50
N ASN A 52 15.59 -5.09 -4.18
CA ASN A 52 14.32 -5.40 -3.49
C ASN A 52 13.21 -4.43 -3.90
N LEU A 53 13.51 -3.15 -4.11
CA LEU A 53 12.53 -2.16 -4.55
C LEU A 53 12.02 -2.42 -5.96
N ASP A 54 12.86 -2.94 -6.87
CA ASP A 54 12.46 -3.28 -8.23
C ASP A 54 11.56 -4.52 -8.26
N TYR A 55 11.92 -5.57 -7.48
CA TYR A 55 11.26 -6.87 -7.55
C TYR A 55 10.12 -7.03 -6.56
N HIS A 56 10.07 -6.25 -5.48
CA HIS A 56 8.93 -6.29 -4.57
C HIS A 56 7.67 -5.74 -5.27
N ARG A 57 6.62 -6.55 -5.27
CA ARG A 57 5.36 -6.35 -6.00
C ARG A 57 5.51 -6.36 -7.53
N HIS A 58 6.41 -7.21 -8.03
CA HIS A 58 6.64 -7.38 -9.46
C HIS A 58 5.80 -8.55 -10.04
N PHE A 59 6.44 -9.51 -10.70
CA PHE A 59 5.78 -10.60 -11.42
C PHE A 59 4.87 -11.47 -10.55
N SER A 60 5.27 -11.76 -9.30
CA SER A 60 4.51 -12.54 -8.33
C SER A 60 3.13 -11.95 -8.00
N HIS A 61 2.96 -10.65 -8.17
CA HIS A 61 1.72 -9.92 -7.89
C HIS A 61 0.85 -9.68 -9.14
N SER A 62 1.34 -10.08 -10.33
CA SER A 62 0.63 -9.87 -11.58
C SER A 62 -0.54 -10.83 -11.77
N LEU A 63 -1.56 -10.39 -12.49
CA LEU A 63 -2.70 -11.25 -12.85
C LEU A 63 -2.26 -12.46 -13.69
N ALA A 64 -1.27 -12.29 -14.55
CA ALA A 64 -0.75 -13.37 -15.40
C ALA A 64 -0.06 -14.48 -14.59
N PHE A 65 0.52 -14.16 -13.44
CA PHE A 65 1.24 -15.12 -12.61
C PHE A 65 0.32 -15.92 -11.65
N ILE A 66 -0.93 -15.49 -11.45
CA ILE A 66 -1.87 -16.13 -10.50
C ILE A 66 -1.95 -17.64 -10.70
N PRO A 67 -2.20 -18.21 -11.92
CA PRO A 67 -2.33 -19.65 -12.08
C PRO A 67 -1.07 -20.43 -11.70
N LEU A 68 0.10 -19.90 -12.08
CA LEU A 68 1.39 -20.51 -11.79
C LEU A 68 1.77 -20.40 -10.30
N GLY A 69 1.62 -19.21 -9.72
CA GLY A 69 1.92 -18.99 -8.30
C GLY A 69 1.01 -19.84 -7.39
N ALA A 70 -0.29 -19.87 -7.68
CA ALA A 70 -1.23 -20.70 -6.96
C ALA A 70 -0.94 -22.20 -7.10
N PHE A 71 -0.51 -22.64 -8.29
CA PHE A 71 -0.12 -24.04 -8.52
C PHE A 71 1.11 -24.42 -7.70
N ILE A 72 2.14 -23.57 -7.68
CA ILE A 72 3.36 -23.80 -6.89
C ILE A 72 3.02 -23.93 -5.41
N VAL A 73 2.25 -23.00 -4.85
CA VAL A 73 1.81 -23.03 -3.45
C VAL A 73 0.99 -24.28 -3.15
N ALA A 74 0.06 -24.64 -4.02
CA ALA A 74 -0.77 -25.84 -3.86
C ALA A 74 0.05 -27.12 -3.90
N LEU A 75 1.03 -27.21 -4.79
CA LEU A 75 1.95 -28.34 -4.90
C LEU A 75 2.76 -28.51 -3.62
N LEU A 76 3.33 -27.43 -3.09
CA LEU A 76 4.09 -27.45 -1.84
C LEU A 76 3.22 -27.91 -0.66
N ILE A 77 2.01 -27.37 -0.51
CA ILE A 77 1.06 -27.79 0.54
C ILE A 77 0.71 -29.27 0.39
N TRP A 78 0.44 -29.74 -0.83
CA TRP A 78 0.09 -31.13 -1.10
C TRP A 78 1.21 -32.10 -0.79
N LEU A 79 2.44 -31.77 -1.12
CA LEU A 79 3.64 -32.56 -0.79
C LEU A 79 3.88 -32.61 0.72
N VAL A 80 3.84 -31.46 1.41
CA VAL A 80 4.02 -31.35 2.88
C VAL A 80 2.91 -32.11 3.61
N SER A 81 1.69 -32.08 3.11
CA SER A 81 0.57 -32.85 3.68
C SER A 81 0.66 -34.35 3.40
N ARG A 82 1.77 -34.82 2.81
CA ARG A 82 2.01 -36.22 2.42
C ARG A 82 0.88 -36.77 1.52
N ARG A 83 0.34 -35.92 0.65
CA ARG A 83 -0.72 -36.26 -0.31
C ARG A 83 -2.03 -36.77 0.35
N ARG A 84 -2.30 -36.39 1.61
CA ARG A 84 -3.48 -36.84 2.36
C ARG A 84 -4.80 -36.24 1.86
N PHE A 85 -4.74 -35.17 1.09
CA PHE A 85 -5.88 -34.42 0.60
C PHE A 85 -5.88 -34.35 -0.92
N GLU A 86 -7.04 -34.16 -1.51
CA GLU A 86 -7.17 -34.01 -2.95
C GLU A 86 -6.47 -32.75 -3.45
N PHE A 87 -5.55 -32.91 -4.40
CA PHE A 87 -4.80 -31.77 -4.97
C PHE A 87 -5.72 -30.69 -5.52
N ARG A 88 -6.82 -31.10 -6.17
CA ARG A 88 -7.80 -30.15 -6.73
C ARG A 88 -8.41 -29.24 -5.67
N GLU A 89 -8.74 -29.76 -4.47
CA GLU A 89 -9.29 -28.97 -3.37
C GLU A 89 -8.27 -27.93 -2.91
N ILE A 90 -7.00 -28.33 -2.73
CA ILE A 90 -5.92 -27.43 -2.33
C ILE A 90 -5.69 -26.37 -3.41
N TRP A 91 -5.59 -26.77 -4.67
CA TRP A 91 -5.32 -25.87 -5.79
C TRP A 91 -6.41 -24.82 -5.96
N MET A 92 -7.68 -25.20 -5.90
CA MET A 92 -8.79 -24.23 -5.99
C MET A 92 -8.77 -23.23 -4.83
N ALA A 93 -8.47 -23.66 -3.60
CA ALA A 93 -8.36 -22.77 -2.47
C ALA A 93 -7.16 -21.81 -2.62
N CYS A 94 -6.01 -22.31 -3.10
CA CYS A 94 -4.83 -21.52 -3.37
C CYS A 94 -5.06 -20.55 -4.54
N LEU A 95 -5.74 -20.96 -5.60
CA LEU A 95 -6.06 -20.09 -6.74
C LEU A 95 -6.91 -18.89 -6.30
N LEU A 96 -7.96 -19.15 -5.51
CA LEU A 96 -8.84 -18.13 -4.99
C LEU A 96 -8.10 -17.18 -4.01
N GLY A 97 -7.27 -17.73 -3.13
CA GLY A 97 -6.50 -16.94 -2.18
C GLY A 97 -5.44 -16.08 -2.88
N TYR A 98 -4.65 -16.67 -3.78
CA TYR A 98 -3.60 -15.98 -4.53
C TYR A 98 -4.15 -14.85 -5.40
N ALA A 99 -5.31 -15.07 -6.03
CA ALA A 99 -5.95 -14.10 -6.92
C ALA A 99 -6.34 -12.79 -6.22
N THR A 100 -6.54 -12.78 -4.90
CA THR A 100 -6.89 -11.57 -4.16
C THR A 100 -5.71 -10.63 -3.94
N HIS A 101 -4.49 -11.16 -3.91
CA HIS A 101 -3.30 -10.46 -3.42
C HIS A 101 -2.95 -9.23 -4.25
N GLY A 102 -2.63 -9.42 -5.54
CA GLY A 102 -2.21 -8.33 -6.42
C GLY A 102 -3.27 -7.24 -6.56
N PHE A 103 -4.56 -7.62 -6.58
CA PHE A 103 -5.67 -6.67 -6.61
C PHE A 103 -5.73 -5.82 -5.32
N LEU A 104 -5.62 -6.45 -4.16
CA LEU A 104 -5.65 -5.74 -2.88
C LEU A 104 -4.43 -4.82 -2.72
N ASP A 105 -3.28 -5.26 -3.22
CA ASP A 105 -2.08 -4.44 -3.23
C ASP A 105 -2.17 -3.23 -4.17
N ALA A 106 -2.84 -3.37 -5.32
CA ALA A 106 -3.14 -2.26 -6.20
C ALA A 106 -4.07 -1.22 -5.53
N CYS A 107 -4.91 -1.64 -4.57
CA CYS A 107 -5.71 -0.71 -3.76
C CYS A 107 -4.87 0.14 -2.78
N THR A 108 -3.61 -0.25 -2.51
CA THR A 108 -2.69 0.53 -1.66
C THR A 108 -1.90 1.56 -2.48
N SER A 109 -1.00 2.30 -1.80
CA SER A 109 -0.26 3.41 -2.41
C SER A 109 1.13 3.06 -2.90
N TYR A 110 1.66 1.86 -2.59
CA TYR A 110 3.04 1.51 -2.95
C TYR A 110 3.22 1.28 -4.45
N GLY A 111 2.19 0.73 -5.10
CA GLY A 111 2.21 0.36 -6.51
C GLY A 111 2.61 -1.10 -6.76
N THR A 112 1.93 -1.73 -7.68
CA THR A 112 2.02 -3.16 -8.00
C THR A 112 2.03 -3.35 -9.52
N HIS A 113 2.92 -4.19 -10.05
CA HIS A 113 2.96 -4.53 -11.48
C HIS A 113 1.82 -5.49 -11.87
N LEU A 114 0.57 -5.02 -11.68
CA LEU A 114 -0.64 -5.83 -11.84
C LEU A 114 -0.78 -6.43 -13.24
N TRP A 115 -0.36 -5.68 -14.26
CA TRP A 115 -0.51 -6.02 -15.67
C TRP A 115 0.73 -6.68 -16.28
N TRP A 116 1.79 -6.94 -15.49
CA TRP A 116 2.96 -7.64 -15.99
C TRP A 116 2.58 -9.00 -16.61
N PRO A 117 3.17 -9.44 -17.76
CA PRO A 117 4.24 -8.83 -18.55
C PRO A 117 3.75 -7.83 -19.61
N PHE A 118 2.47 -7.55 -19.71
CA PHE A 118 1.88 -6.73 -20.77
C PHE A 118 2.11 -5.24 -20.59
N ALA A 119 2.23 -4.76 -19.36
CA ALA A 119 2.59 -3.40 -19.02
C ALA A 119 3.52 -3.38 -17.80
N LEU A 120 4.44 -2.41 -17.77
CA LEU A 120 5.43 -2.27 -16.71
C LEU A 120 5.07 -1.19 -15.67
N ASP A 121 3.92 -0.57 -15.83
CA ASP A 121 3.46 0.47 -14.90
C ASP A 121 3.03 -0.14 -13.57
N ARG A 122 3.34 0.58 -12.48
CA ARG A 122 2.88 0.22 -11.14
C ARG A 122 1.49 0.82 -10.90
N VAL A 123 0.51 -0.04 -10.73
CA VAL A 123 -0.87 0.35 -10.39
C VAL A 123 -0.96 0.66 -8.90
N SER A 124 -1.42 1.86 -8.55
CA SER A 124 -1.70 2.28 -7.16
C SER A 124 -2.95 3.14 -7.13
N TRP A 125 -4.04 2.57 -6.64
CA TRP A 125 -5.33 3.28 -6.59
C TRP A 125 -5.49 4.15 -5.34
N ASN A 126 -4.58 4.05 -4.37
CA ASN A 126 -4.55 4.88 -3.15
C ASN A 126 -5.85 4.84 -2.32
N LEU A 127 -6.54 3.71 -2.27
CA LEU A 127 -7.83 3.59 -1.59
C LEU A 127 -7.67 3.30 -0.10
N VAL A 128 -6.75 2.40 0.25
CA VAL A 128 -6.54 1.93 1.63
C VAL A 128 -5.09 2.05 2.04
N SER A 129 -4.85 2.23 3.33
CA SER A 129 -3.50 2.22 3.88
C SER A 129 -2.95 0.79 3.97
N ILE A 130 -1.62 0.64 4.11
CA ILE A 130 -0.97 -0.67 4.22
C ILE A 130 -1.47 -1.44 5.46
N ILE A 131 -1.68 -0.74 6.57
CA ILE A 131 -2.25 -1.28 7.81
C ILE A 131 -3.54 -0.52 8.07
N ASP A 132 -4.67 -1.21 8.10
CA ASP A 132 -5.98 -0.62 8.36
C ASP A 132 -6.79 -1.52 9.32
N PRO A 133 -6.79 -1.20 10.62
CA PRO A 133 -7.52 -1.99 11.62
C PRO A 133 -9.03 -2.03 11.39
N LEU A 134 -9.62 -0.96 10.82
CA LEU A 134 -11.06 -0.92 10.53
C LEU A 134 -11.42 -1.92 9.43
N PHE A 135 -10.49 -2.22 8.54
CA PHE A 135 -10.63 -3.24 7.52
C PHE A 135 -10.30 -4.63 8.04
N SER A 136 -9.17 -4.77 8.73
CA SER A 136 -8.59 -6.08 9.08
C SER A 136 -9.33 -6.77 10.23
N LEU A 137 -9.80 -6.03 11.26
CA LEU A 137 -10.45 -6.64 12.44
C LEU A 137 -11.80 -7.31 12.13
N PRO A 138 -12.74 -6.69 11.38
CA PRO A 138 -13.97 -7.38 10.98
C PRO A 138 -13.69 -8.60 10.10
N LEU A 139 -12.72 -8.52 9.18
CA LEU A 139 -12.29 -9.66 8.36
C LEU A 139 -11.76 -10.80 9.21
N LEU A 140 -10.91 -10.51 10.20
CA LEU A 140 -10.38 -11.51 11.13
C LEU A 140 -11.51 -12.23 11.86
N VAL A 141 -12.43 -11.49 12.48
CA VAL A 141 -13.53 -12.06 13.24
C VAL A 141 -14.41 -12.96 12.36
N LEU A 142 -14.85 -12.45 11.20
CA LEU A 142 -15.73 -13.19 10.30
C LEU A 142 -15.06 -14.43 9.70
N THR A 143 -13.80 -14.33 9.32
CA THR A 143 -13.06 -15.42 8.67
C THR A 143 -12.76 -16.55 9.64
N VAL A 144 -12.25 -16.20 10.84
CA VAL A 144 -11.95 -17.19 11.91
C VAL A 144 -13.22 -17.84 12.42
N TRP A 145 -14.28 -17.05 12.66
CA TRP A 145 -15.56 -17.59 13.10
C TRP A 145 -16.19 -18.53 12.05
N GLY A 146 -16.05 -18.20 10.77
CA GLY A 146 -16.47 -19.05 9.66
C GLY A 146 -15.76 -20.40 9.64
N ALA A 147 -14.44 -20.38 9.79
CA ALA A 147 -13.61 -21.58 9.85
C ALA A 147 -13.97 -22.44 11.10
N TRP A 148 -14.09 -21.82 12.26
CA TRP A 148 -14.42 -22.52 13.52
C TRP A 148 -15.81 -23.15 13.51
N ARG A 149 -16.84 -22.40 13.06
CA ARG A 149 -18.23 -22.89 13.02
C ARG A 149 -18.54 -23.73 11.80
N SER A 150 -17.60 -23.85 10.87
CA SER A 150 -17.78 -24.52 9.56
C SER A 150 -19.04 -24.04 8.83
N ARG A 151 -19.26 -22.71 8.83
CA ARG A 151 -20.43 -22.06 8.22
C ARG A 151 -20.00 -21.03 7.18
N VAL A 152 -20.26 -21.31 5.91
CA VAL A 152 -19.90 -20.50 4.73
C VAL A 152 -20.49 -19.06 4.77
N ARG A 153 -21.55 -18.82 5.50
CA ARG A 153 -22.17 -17.48 5.59
C ARG A 153 -21.22 -16.42 6.17
N PHE A 154 -20.34 -16.78 7.09
CA PHE A 154 -19.41 -15.82 7.71
C PHE A 154 -18.30 -15.40 6.76
N PRO A 155 -17.56 -16.30 6.08
CA PRO A 155 -16.57 -15.85 5.09
C PRO A 155 -17.22 -15.14 3.88
N ARG A 156 -18.45 -15.49 3.48
CA ARG A 156 -19.19 -14.70 2.49
C ARG A 156 -19.50 -13.29 2.99
N ALA A 157 -19.90 -13.13 4.26
CA ALA A 157 -20.07 -11.82 4.87
C ALA A 157 -18.74 -11.04 4.91
N ALA A 158 -17.60 -11.72 5.18
CA ALA A 158 -16.27 -11.13 5.13
C ALA A 158 -15.92 -10.62 3.71
N ALA A 159 -16.19 -11.43 2.68
CA ALA A 159 -15.93 -11.04 1.29
C ALA A 159 -16.83 -9.86 0.85
N ILE A 160 -18.11 -9.86 1.24
CA ILE A 160 -19.02 -8.73 1.00
C ILE A 160 -18.55 -7.47 1.74
N PHE A 161 -18.17 -7.60 3.02
CA PHE A 161 -17.62 -6.50 3.81
C PHE A 161 -16.37 -5.92 3.14
N CYS A 162 -15.44 -6.78 2.65
CA CYS A 162 -14.26 -6.35 1.91
C CYS A 162 -14.63 -5.48 0.70
N ALA A 163 -15.57 -5.95 -0.13
CA ALA A 163 -16.03 -5.20 -1.30
C ALA A 163 -16.69 -3.86 -0.91
N CYS A 164 -17.59 -3.87 0.08
CA CYS A 164 -18.24 -2.65 0.58
C CYS A 164 -17.25 -1.64 1.16
N TYR A 165 -16.25 -2.13 1.91
CA TYR A 165 -15.22 -1.27 2.48
C TYR A 165 -14.35 -0.63 1.40
N LEU A 166 -13.94 -1.38 0.37
CA LEU A 166 -13.18 -0.83 -0.75
C LEU A 166 -13.99 0.20 -1.57
N LEU A 167 -15.28 -0.02 -1.75
CA LEU A 167 -16.18 0.96 -2.38
C LEU A 167 -16.31 2.23 -1.53
N PHE A 168 -16.45 2.08 -0.21
CA PHE A 168 -16.45 3.20 0.72
C PHE A 168 -15.13 3.98 0.68
N ALA A 169 -13.99 3.25 0.70
CA ALA A 169 -12.67 3.85 0.58
C ALA A 169 -12.49 4.61 -0.75
N LEU A 170 -13.02 4.08 -1.85
CA LEU A 170 -13.03 4.78 -3.15
C LEU A 170 -13.82 6.09 -3.06
N ALA A 171 -15.00 6.09 -2.44
CA ALA A 171 -15.79 7.31 -2.27
C ALA A 171 -15.05 8.37 -1.43
N GLN A 172 -14.41 7.94 -0.33
CA GLN A 172 -13.58 8.81 0.53
C GLN A 172 -12.37 9.38 -0.24
N HIS A 173 -11.71 8.53 -1.03
CA HIS A 173 -10.58 8.96 -1.87
C HIS A 173 -11.01 10.00 -2.90
N ARG A 174 -12.12 9.79 -3.61
CA ARG A 174 -12.67 10.75 -4.57
C ARG A 174 -13.03 12.10 -3.93
N GLN A 175 -13.60 12.07 -2.73
CA GLN A 175 -13.90 13.29 -1.98
C GLN A 175 -12.60 14.03 -1.59
N ALA A 176 -11.55 13.30 -1.19
CA ALA A 176 -10.26 13.88 -0.85
C ALA A 176 -9.53 14.45 -2.09
N GLU A 177 -9.60 13.80 -3.25
CA GLU A 177 -9.09 14.33 -4.52
C GLU A 177 -9.80 15.64 -4.92
N SER A 178 -11.13 15.68 -4.82
CA SER A 178 -11.91 16.89 -5.10
C SER A 178 -11.54 18.04 -4.16
N ALA A 179 -11.33 17.75 -2.87
CA ALA A 179 -10.87 18.73 -1.90
C ALA A 179 -9.45 19.25 -2.20
N GLN A 180 -8.53 18.38 -2.67
CA GLN A 180 -7.20 18.78 -3.12
C GLN A 180 -7.30 19.75 -4.31
N GLN A 181 -8.12 19.43 -5.30
CA GLN A 181 -8.31 20.28 -6.48
C GLN A 181 -8.86 21.66 -6.11
N THR A 182 -9.85 21.69 -5.22
CA THR A 182 -10.38 22.94 -4.68
C THR A 182 -9.31 23.76 -3.95
N LEU A 183 -8.46 23.09 -3.15
CA LEU A 183 -7.35 23.73 -2.43
C LEU A 183 -6.31 24.32 -3.39
N ILE A 184 -5.95 23.62 -4.46
CA ILE A 184 -5.03 24.07 -5.51
C ILE A 184 -5.58 25.33 -6.18
N ALA A 185 -6.86 25.30 -6.57
CA ALA A 185 -7.54 26.45 -7.17
C ALA A 185 -7.63 27.65 -6.23
N GLN A 186 -7.93 27.45 -4.94
CA GLN A 186 -7.96 28.53 -3.93
C GLN A 186 -6.60 29.19 -3.69
N ARG A 187 -5.51 28.50 -3.99
CA ARG A 187 -4.15 29.03 -3.90
C ARG A 187 -3.67 29.70 -5.19
N ASP A 188 -4.51 29.70 -6.22
CA ASP A 188 -4.15 30.14 -7.59
C ASP A 188 -2.92 29.41 -8.14
N HIS A 189 -2.82 28.10 -7.82
CA HIS A 189 -1.74 27.24 -8.27
C HIS A 189 -2.18 26.40 -9.47
N THR A 190 -1.18 26.04 -10.31
CA THR A 190 -1.32 24.99 -11.31
C THR A 190 -0.52 23.77 -10.86
N SER A 191 -1.10 22.58 -10.92
CA SER A 191 -0.42 21.36 -10.53
C SER A 191 0.01 20.54 -11.74
N VAL A 192 1.31 20.29 -11.85
CA VAL A 192 1.89 19.42 -12.89
C VAL A 192 1.83 17.94 -12.46
N ARG A 193 1.87 17.68 -11.15
CA ARG A 193 1.83 16.33 -10.56
C ARG A 193 1.18 16.38 -9.19
N GLN A 194 0.25 15.46 -8.94
CA GLN A 194 -0.47 15.43 -7.67
C GLN A 194 -0.80 14.00 -7.25
N VAL A 195 -0.92 13.78 -5.95
CA VAL A 195 -1.36 12.53 -5.35
C VAL A 195 -2.09 12.80 -4.04
N VAL A 196 -3.18 12.04 -3.82
CA VAL A 196 -3.87 11.94 -2.54
C VAL A 196 -3.84 10.49 -2.12
N LYS A 197 -3.56 10.21 -0.86
CA LYS A 197 -3.52 8.83 -0.35
C LYS A 197 -3.92 8.78 1.12
N PRO A 198 -4.58 7.70 1.58
CA PRO A 198 -4.97 7.58 2.98
C PRO A 198 -3.73 7.52 3.89
N SER A 199 -3.85 8.09 5.06
CA SER A 199 -2.86 7.92 6.12
C SER A 199 -3.00 6.55 6.79
N ILE A 200 -2.00 6.18 7.58
CA ILE A 200 -2.00 4.87 8.24
C ILE A 200 -3.24 4.68 9.13
N GLY A 201 -3.83 3.50 9.09
CA GLY A 201 -4.86 3.04 10.02
C GLY A 201 -6.29 3.53 9.73
N ASN A 202 -6.54 4.27 8.63
CA ASN A 202 -7.86 4.80 8.34
C ASN A 202 -8.05 5.22 6.88
N VAL A 203 -9.30 5.52 6.50
CA VAL A 203 -9.71 6.01 5.18
C VAL A 203 -10.34 7.41 5.25
N PHE A 204 -10.16 8.13 6.35
CA PHE A 204 -10.75 9.45 6.57
C PHE A 204 -9.73 10.58 6.43
N LEU A 205 -8.51 10.36 6.93
CA LEU A 205 -7.43 11.31 6.88
C LEU A 205 -6.46 10.95 5.75
N HIS A 206 -6.26 11.87 4.82
CA HIS A 206 -5.44 11.68 3.63
C HIS A 206 -4.25 12.61 3.64
N ARG A 207 -3.12 12.12 3.13
CA ARG A 207 -1.97 12.95 2.75
C ARG A 207 -2.22 13.45 1.33
N SER A 208 -2.07 14.75 1.14
CA SER A 208 -2.18 15.45 -0.14
C SER A 208 -0.80 16.00 -0.50
N VAL A 209 -0.29 15.66 -1.67
CA VAL A 209 0.97 16.20 -2.20
C VAL A 209 0.76 16.65 -3.63
N TYR A 210 1.16 17.87 -3.97
CA TYR A 210 1.15 18.34 -5.35
C TYR A 210 2.35 19.23 -5.65
N LEU A 211 2.76 19.24 -6.91
CA LEU A 211 3.89 20.01 -7.43
C LEU A 211 3.40 21.28 -8.12
N HIS A 212 3.90 22.45 -7.70
CA HIS A 212 3.71 23.75 -8.32
C HIS A 212 5.01 24.52 -8.32
N ASP A 213 5.44 25.03 -9.47
CA ASP A 213 6.66 25.83 -9.67
C ASP A 213 7.90 25.22 -9.01
N GLY A 214 8.16 23.94 -9.25
CA GLY A 214 9.33 23.23 -8.71
C GLY A 214 9.26 22.93 -7.20
N VAL A 215 8.14 23.21 -6.54
CA VAL A 215 7.96 23.01 -5.09
C VAL A 215 6.79 22.09 -4.81
N TYR A 216 7.01 21.05 -4.01
CA TYR A 216 5.94 20.22 -3.49
C TYR A 216 5.26 20.90 -2.30
N HIS A 217 3.94 20.98 -2.37
CA HIS A 217 3.06 21.37 -1.27
C HIS A 217 2.49 20.12 -0.62
N VAL A 218 2.65 20.02 0.69
CA VAL A 218 2.19 18.88 1.48
C VAL A 218 1.14 19.36 2.45
N ASP A 219 -0.06 18.78 2.38
CA ASP A 219 -1.18 19.08 3.26
C ASP A 219 -1.84 17.78 3.76
N ALA A 220 -2.68 17.85 4.78
CA ALA A 220 -3.56 16.75 5.14
C ALA A 220 -5.02 17.14 4.91
N ILE A 221 -5.79 16.20 4.36
CA ILE A 221 -7.21 16.38 4.04
C ILE A 221 -8.00 15.35 4.82
N HIS A 222 -8.89 15.82 5.69
CA HIS A 222 -9.80 14.94 6.42
C HIS A 222 -11.20 15.03 5.80
N VAL A 223 -11.70 13.89 5.35
CA VAL A 223 -13.02 13.72 4.74
C VAL A 223 -13.92 12.85 5.60
N VAL A 224 -15.18 13.22 5.68
CA VAL A 224 -16.25 12.45 6.33
C VAL A 224 -17.49 12.61 5.49
N PRO A 225 -18.24 11.55 5.20
CA PRO A 225 -19.48 11.64 4.42
C PRO A 225 -20.45 12.68 5.01
N GLY A 226 -20.97 13.56 4.14
CA GLY A 226 -21.91 14.61 4.53
C GLY A 226 -21.30 15.83 5.22
N LEU A 227 -19.97 15.87 5.42
CA LEU A 227 -19.27 17.02 5.97
C LEU A 227 -18.30 17.65 4.97
N THR A 228 -18.11 18.97 5.07
CA THR A 228 -17.06 19.66 4.32
C THR A 228 -15.69 19.12 4.70
N ALA A 229 -14.82 18.92 3.71
CA ALA A 229 -13.45 18.47 3.93
C ALA A 229 -12.71 19.49 4.82
N LYS A 230 -11.95 18.99 5.81
CA LYS A 230 -11.09 19.82 6.66
C LYS A 230 -9.66 19.71 6.19
N ILE A 231 -9.05 20.85 5.87
CA ILE A 231 -7.67 20.93 5.42
C ILE A 231 -6.77 21.30 6.60
N TYR A 232 -5.69 20.55 6.76
CA TYR A 232 -4.58 20.87 7.66
C TYR A 232 -3.38 21.24 6.81
N ARG A 233 -2.97 22.50 6.89
CA ARG A 233 -1.85 23.00 6.12
C ARG A 233 -0.54 22.41 6.66
N GLY A 234 0.27 21.88 5.77
CA GLY A 234 1.60 21.39 6.07
C GLY A 234 2.68 22.31 5.48
N GLY A 235 3.80 21.73 5.14
CA GLY A 235 4.97 22.47 4.66
C GLY A 235 5.15 22.38 3.15
N LYS A 236 6.33 22.91 2.74
CA LYS A 236 6.80 22.91 1.34
C LYS A 236 8.18 22.27 1.30
N VAL A 237 8.49 21.60 0.18
CA VAL A 237 9.82 21.05 -0.07
C VAL A 237 10.15 21.13 -1.54
N ASN A 238 11.42 21.44 -1.88
CA ASN A 238 11.86 21.58 -3.25
C ASN A 238 11.85 20.22 -3.97
N ALA A 239 11.32 20.20 -5.17
CA ALA A 239 11.42 19.04 -6.03
C ALA A 239 12.89 18.78 -6.39
N PHE A 240 13.24 17.51 -6.54
CA PHE A 240 14.54 17.13 -7.07
C PHE A 240 14.41 16.86 -8.57
N GLU A 241 15.16 17.59 -9.38
CA GLU A 241 15.24 17.42 -10.82
C GLU A 241 16.71 17.33 -11.25
N ALA A 242 17.05 16.27 -11.94
CA ALA A 242 18.39 16.07 -12.51
C ALA A 242 18.32 16.01 -14.03
N ALA A 243 19.06 16.86 -14.71
CA ALA A 243 19.15 16.86 -16.18
C ALA A 243 19.71 15.54 -16.73
N LYS A 244 20.63 14.90 -16.00
CA LYS A 244 21.20 13.57 -16.32
C LYS A 244 21.25 12.74 -15.04
N PRO A 245 20.18 12.04 -14.70
CA PRO A 245 20.15 11.22 -13.49
C PRO A 245 21.09 10.00 -13.64
N SER A 246 21.75 9.62 -12.53
CA SER A 246 22.45 8.35 -12.45
C SER A 246 21.47 7.17 -12.65
N LYS A 247 21.96 5.98 -12.93
CA LYS A 247 21.14 4.77 -13.09
C LYS A 247 20.23 4.54 -11.88
N ASP A 248 20.74 4.72 -10.67
CA ASP A 248 19.98 4.49 -9.44
C ASP A 248 18.95 5.58 -9.16
N VAL A 249 19.29 6.85 -9.47
CA VAL A 249 18.30 7.94 -9.43
C VAL A 249 17.17 7.69 -10.42
N ALA A 250 17.49 7.23 -11.63
CA ALA A 250 16.47 6.91 -12.63
C ALA A 250 15.59 5.71 -12.19
N ARG A 251 16.16 4.69 -11.53
CA ARG A 251 15.41 3.58 -10.91
C ARG A 251 14.48 4.09 -9.81
N PHE A 252 15.01 4.88 -8.89
CA PHE A 252 14.25 5.44 -7.79
C PHE A 252 13.16 6.41 -8.25
N ASN A 253 13.42 7.15 -9.34
CA ASN A 253 12.42 8.02 -9.98
C ASN A 253 11.24 7.22 -10.54
N ARG A 254 11.48 6.07 -11.18
CA ARG A 254 10.39 5.17 -11.63
C ARG A 254 9.58 4.64 -10.45
N LEU A 255 10.25 4.22 -9.37
CA LEU A 255 9.63 3.75 -8.12
C LEU A 255 8.77 4.80 -7.46
N SER A 256 9.27 6.03 -7.37
CA SER A 256 8.58 7.17 -6.75
C SER A 256 7.52 7.79 -7.67
N ASN A 257 7.33 7.25 -8.88
CA ASN A 257 6.43 7.82 -9.90
C ASN A 257 6.73 9.32 -10.15
N GLY A 258 8.01 9.67 -10.12
CA GLY A 258 8.51 11.02 -10.32
C GLY A 258 8.35 11.98 -9.13
N PHE A 259 7.91 11.54 -7.96
CA PHE A 259 7.76 12.39 -6.78
C PHE A 259 9.05 12.51 -5.97
N LEU A 260 10.15 12.88 -6.64
CA LEU A 260 11.44 13.09 -6.01
C LEU A 260 11.55 14.47 -5.38
N CYS A 261 12.11 14.56 -4.17
CA CYS A 261 12.41 15.81 -3.51
C CYS A 261 13.80 15.80 -2.88
N HIS A 262 14.34 16.99 -2.64
CA HIS A 262 15.48 17.15 -1.74
C HIS A 262 15.04 16.82 -0.32
N HIS A 263 15.84 16.04 0.41
CA HIS A 263 15.54 15.76 1.80
C HIS A 263 15.82 16.99 2.67
N PRO A 264 14.85 17.47 3.48
CA PRO A 264 15.03 18.75 4.20
C PRO A 264 16.10 18.72 5.30
N GLU A 265 16.46 17.53 5.78
CA GLU A 265 17.41 17.33 6.89
C GLU A 265 18.72 16.64 6.45
N ALA A 266 18.86 16.24 5.17
CA ALA A 266 20.02 15.53 4.65
C ALA A 266 20.27 15.91 3.18
N GLU A 267 21.27 16.76 2.94
CA GLU A 267 21.55 17.34 1.61
C GLU A 267 21.93 16.29 0.55
N ASP A 268 22.51 15.16 0.96
CA ASP A 268 22.95 14.06 0.09
C ASP A 268 21.87 13.01 -0.17
N VAL A 269 20.62 13.25 0.28
CA VAL A 269 19.50 12.33 0.15
C VAL A 269 18.43 12.87 -0.80
N ILE A 270 18.02 12.00 -1.73
CA ILE A 270 16.85 12.21 -2.59
C ILE A 270 15.71 11.37 -2.02
N GLY A 271 14.62 12.01 -1.62
CA GLY A 271 13.47 11.36 -0.97
C GLY A 271 12.27 11.17 -1.89
N ASP A 272 11.38 10.25 -1.52
CA ASP A 272 10.05 10.08 -2.11
C ASP A 272 9.01 10.83 -1.27
N ILE A 273 8.63 12.02 -1.71
CA ILE A 273 7.73 12.91 -0.96
C ILE A 273 6.31 12.36 -0.81
N ARG A 274 5.92 11.34 -1.54
CA ARG A 274 4.61 10.70 -1.35
C ARG A 274 4.44 10.14 0.06
N TYR A 275 5.54 9.86 0.76
CA TYR A 275 5.54 9.19 2.06
C TYR A 275 6.22 10.05 3.12
N GLY A 276 5.53 10.25 4.22
CA GLY A 276 6.02 10.92 5.43
C GLY A 276 5.40 10.27 6.66
N MET A 277 6.01 10.44 7.84
CA MET A 277 5.51 9.87 9.10
C MET A 277 4.13 10.46 9.47
N LEU A 278 3.97 11.76 9.26
CA LEU A 278 2.68 12.46 9.40
C LEU A 278 2.12 12.84 8.02
N PRO A 279 0.79 12.93 7.86
CA PRO A 279 0.18 13.38 6.61
C PRO A 279 0.66 14.76 6.14
N ILE A 280 1.06 15.63 7.06
CA ILE A 280 1.58 16.99 6.79
C ILE A 280 3.10 17.09 6.75
N SER A 281 3.83 15.99 7.04
CA SER A 281 5.30 16.02 7.11
C SER A 281 5.94 16.25 5.74
N THR A 282 6.93 17.13 5.69
CA THR A 282 7.78 17.35 4.52
C THR A 282 9.01 16.44 4.48
N VAL A 283 9.30 15.73 5.59
CA VAL A 283 10.38 14.75 5.67
C VAL A 283 9.93 13.44 5.04
N PRO A 284 10.59 12.97 3.96
CA PRO A 284 10.29 11.69 3.34
C PRO A 284 10.59 10.52 4.28
N LEU A 285 9.75 9.47 4.20
CA LEU A 285 9.93 8.26 5.02
C LEU A 285 11.17 7.45 4.63
N TRP A 286 11.59 7.59 3.37
CA TRP A 286 12.74 6.94 2.77
C TRP A 286 13.28 7.73 1.59
N GLY A 287 14.51 7.42 1.24
CA GLY A 287 15.19 8.00 0.10
C GLY A 287 16.39 7.16 -0.31
N ILE A 288 17.12 7.67 -1.27
CA ILE A 288 18.42 7.15 -1.66
C ILE A 288 19.49 8.19 -1.35
N LYS A 289 20.58 7.73 -0.74
CA LYS A 289 21.77 8.54 -0.53
C LYS A 289 22.64 8.45 -1.77
N THR A 290 22.89 9.58 -2.39
CA THR A 290 23.73 9.65 -3.59
C THR A 290 25.08 10.27 -3.22
N ASN A 291 26.15 9.53 -3.43
CA ASN A 291 27.47 10.13 -3.41
C ASN A 291 27.62 11.00 -4.66
N ALA A 292 27.44 12.29 -4.51
CA ALA A 292 27.47 13.28 -5.61
C ALA A 292 28.79 13.27 -6.40
N LEU A 293 29.84 12.61 -5.93
CA LEU A 293 31.18 12.61 -6.48
C LEU A 293 31.63 11.27 -7.13
N ASN A 294 30.91 10.14 -6.92
CA ASN A 294 31.31 8.85 -7.52
C ASN A 294 30.08 8.04 -7.95
N SER A 295 29.83 8.07 -9.27
CA SER A 295 28.81 7.23 -9.93
C SER A 295 29.13 5.71 -9.92
N GLU A 296 30.25 5.30 -9.35
CA GLU A 296 30.72 3.90 -9.33
C GLU A 296 30.17 3.06 -8.17
N PHE A 297 29.63 3.71 -7.11
CA PHE A 297 29.03 2.97 -5.98
C PHE A 297 27.51 2.97 -6.08
N PRO A 298 26.84 1.82 -5.78
CA PRO A 298 25.39 1.77 -5.73
C PRO A 298 24.84 2.73 -4.66
N ALA A 299 23.71 3.37 -4.98
CA ALA A 299 23.06 4.26 -4.03
C ALA A 299 22.58 3.49 -2.81
N GLU A 300 22.81 4.02 -1.62
CA GLU A 300 22.31 3.47 -0.37
C GLU A 300 20.83 3.81 -0.17
N PHE A 301 20.00 2.82 0.15
CA PHE A 301 18.60 3.04 0.51
C PHE A 301 18.48 3.36 2.01
N VAL A 302 18.05 4.58 2.33
CA VAL A 302 17.94 5.09 3.71
C VAL A 302 16.49 5.27 4.12
N LYS A 303 16.20 5.06 5.42
CA LYS A 303 14.85 5.18 6.00
C LYS A 303 14.88 6.16 7.17
N PHE A 304 13.90 7.08 7.19
CA PHE A 304 13.72 8.09 8.21
C PHE A 304 12.42 7.80 8.97
N ARG A 305 12.52 7.12 10.11
CA ARG A 305 11.36 6.67 10.89
C ARG A 305 11.50 7.12 12.35
N SER A 306 11.40 8.41 12.58
CA SER A 306 11.32 8.97 13.94
C SER A 306 9.90 9.47 14.20
N LEU A 307 9.30 9.04 15.31
CA LEU A 307 8.01 9.52 15.80
C LEU A 307 8.22 9.96 17.26
N GLY A 308 7.96 11.22 17.53
CA GLY A 308 7.88 11.75 18.88
C GLY A 308 6.44 11.72 19.42
N GLU A 309 6.28 11.92 20.72
CA GLU A 309 4.95 12.01 21.36
C GLU A 309 4.11 13.16 20.76
N LYS A 310 4.76 14.26 20.38
CA LYS A 310 4.10 15.39 19.70
C LYS A 310 3.50 14.98 18.37
N ASP A 311 4.22 14.17 17.59
CA ASP A 311 3.73 13.69 16.27
C ASP A 311 2.50 12.80 16.42
N ILE A 312 2.51 11.91 17.39
CA ILE A 312 1.37 11.03 17.70
C ILE A 312 0.16 11.87 18.11
N SER A 313 0.35 12.85 19.00
CA SER A 313 -0.72 13.76 19.41
C SER A 313 -1.28 14.55 18.23
N GLN A 314 -0.40 15.07 17.37
CA GLN A 314 -0.78 15.82 16.18
C GLN A 314 -1.58 14.95 15.20
N PHE A 315 -1.16 13.70 14.96
CA PHE A 315 -1.89 12.75 14.14
C PHE A 315 -3.32 12.53 14.65
N TYR A 316 -3.48 12.24 15.94
CA TYR A 316 -4.80 12.04 16.53
C TYR A 316 -5.66 13.31 16.48
N ARG A 317 -5.09 14.50 16.68
CA ARG A 317 -5.83 15.77 16.51
C ARG A 317 -6.40 15.91 15.09
N MET A 318 -5.59 15.60 14.06
CA MET A 318 -6.06 15.60 12.67
C MET A 318 -7.13 14.54 12.43
N LEU A 319 -6.93 13.33 12.92
CA LEU A 319 -7.86 12.20 12.74
C LEU A 319 -9.22 12.46 13.38
N PHE A 320 -9.27 13.14 14.54
CA PHE A 320 -10.51 13.50 15.23
C PHE A 320 -10.99 14.93 14.93
N ARG A 321 -10.56 15.53 13.82
CA ARG A 321 -10.93 16.87 13.34
C ARG A 321 -10.69 18.01 14.34
N ARG A 322 -9.76 17.86 15.27
CA ARG A 322 -9.37 18.90 16.22
C ARG A 322 -8.38 19.89 15.57
N ASN A 323 -8.20 21.05 16.17
CA ASN A 323 -7.19 22.00 15.69
C ASN A 323 -5.79 21.48 16.06
N VAL A 324 -4.92 21.45 15.07
CA VAL A 324 -3.54 20.96 15.20
C VAL A 324 -2.66 22.03 15.87
N TRP A 325 -2.96 23.28 15.60
CA TRP A 325 -2.33 24.48 16.14
C TRP A 325 -3.19 25.02 17.28
N ALA A 326 -3.37 24.26 18.38
CA ALA A 326 -3.84 24.86 19.62
C ALA A 326 -2.71 25.77 20.10
N ALA A 327 -3.00 27.06 20.27
CA ALA A 327 -2.09 28.00 20.90
C ALA A 327 -1.55 27.39 22.20
N GLU A 328 -0.23 27.37 22.33
CA GLU A 328 0.43 27.17 23.61
C GLU A 328 0.01 28.28 24.56
#